data_686aa8094e237ae483fe19996aacd754
#
_entry.id   686aa8094e237ae483fe19996aacd754
#
_cell.length_a   1.000
_cell.length_b   1.000
_cell.length_c   1.000
_cell.angle_alpha   90.00
_cell.angle_beta   90.00
_cell.angle_gamma   90.00
#
_symmetry.space_group_name_H-M   'P 1'
#
loop_
_entity.id
_entity.type
_entity.pdbx_description
1 polymer ?
#
loop_
_entity_poly.entity_id
_entity_poly.type
_entity_poly.pdbx_seq_one_letter_code
_entity_poly.pdbx_strand_id
1 'polypeptide(L)'
;MKKYDAIIIGFGKGGKTLAAELAKRNFTVAMIERSDKMYGGTCINIGCIPTKTLIHSAKLADTSASWEQKRAYYRQSVARKEEVTSFLRQKNYRNLSDNPNITVYTGTGSFVGPDVVEVRMAEETIQLQAQQIFVNTGAETIIPPIGGVKDNPKAVSYTH
;
A
#
# COMPACT_ATOMS: atom_id res chain seq x y z
N MET A 1 -1.89 10.22 24.90
CA MET A 1 -1.08 9.10 24.39
C MET A 1 -1.87 7.81 24.49
N LYS A 2 -2.05 7.08 23.38
CA LYS A 2 -2.74 5.78 23.35
C LYS A 2 -1.73 4.65 23.46
N LYS A 3 -2.09 3.58 24.17
CA LYS A 3 -1.21 2.42 24.39
C LYS A 3 -1.70 1.21 23.60
N TYR A 4 -0.76 0.46 23.03
CA TYR A 4 -0.96 -0.77 22.28
C TYR A 4 0.06 -1.82 22.71
N ASP A 5 -0.22 -3.09 22.47
CA ASP A 5 0.77 -4.15 22.64
C ASP A 5 1.80 -4.10 21.51
N ALA A 6 1.37 -3.74 20.32
CA ALA A 6 2.24 -3.60 19.15
C ALA A 6 1.86 -2.41 18.25
N ILE A 7 2.87 -1.75 17.68
CA ILE A 7 2.73 -0.78 16.61
C ILE A 7 3.41 -1.33 15.36
N ILE A 8 2.73 -1.24 14.21
CA ILE A 8 3.28 -1.65 12.93
C ILE A 8 3.24 -0.46 11.97
N ILE A 9 4.40 -0.04 11.47
CA ILE A 9 4.55 1.07 10.54
C ILE A 9 4.68 0.51 9.13
N GLY A 10 3.65 0.69 8.31
CA GLY A 10 3.54 0.21 6.94
C GLY A 10 2.57 -0.95 6.76
N PHE A 11 1.53 -0.73 5.97
CA PHE A 11 0.43 -1.67 5.68
C PHE A 11 0.78 -2.66 4.55
N GLY A 12 2.06 -3.01 4.40
CA GLY A 12 2.51 -3.98 3.41
C GLY A 12 2.17 -5.43 3.77
N LYS A 13 2.57 -6.37 2.92
CA LYS A 13 2.28 -7.81 3.08
C LYS A 13 2.69 -8.35 4.46
N GLY A 14 3.90 -8.02 4.92
CA GLY A 14 4.42 -8.45 6.22
C GLY A 14 3.61 -7.86 7.36
N GLY A 15 3.46 -6.52 7.38
CA GLY A 15 2.78 -5.79 8.45
C GLY A 15 1.34 -6.22 8.64
N LYS A 16 0.55 -6.30 7.56
CA LYS A 16 -0.85 -6.72 7.67
C LYS A 16 -1.02 -8.18 8.12
N THR A 17 -0.11 -9.06 7.72
CA THR A 17 -0.15 -10.48 8.14
C THR A 17 0.20 -10.59 9.62
N LEU A 18 1.22 -9.86 10.06
CA LEU A 18 1.60 -9.80 11.48
C LEU A 18 0.49 -9.20 12.34
N ALA A 19 -0.12 -8.09 11.91
CA ALA A 19 -1.24 -7.47 12.63
C ALA A 19 -2.39 -8.45 12.85
N ALA A 20 -2.80 -9.16 11.79
CA ALA A 20 -3.88 -10.14 11.87
C ALA A 20 -3.53 -11.31 12.82
N GLU A 21 -2.27 -11.76 12.81
CA GLU A 21 -1.83 -12.86 13.68
C GLU A 21 -1.73 -12.42 15.15
N LEU A 22 -1.21 -11.22 15.44
CA LEU A 22 -1.18 -10.67 16.78
C LEU A 22 -2.59 -10.45 17.33
N ALA A 23 -3.50 -9.92 16.52
CA ALA A 23 -4.90 -9.72 16.93
C ALA A 23 -5.62 -11.04 17.26
N LYS A 24 -5.33 -12.15 16.56
CA LYS A 24 -5.83 -13.49 16.92
C LYS A 24 -5.36 -13.97 18.30
N ARG A 25 -4.22 -13.47 18.73
CA ARG A 25 -3.66 -13.74 20.07
C ARG A 25 -4.10 -12.72 21.13
N ASN A 26 -5.15 -11.95 20.82
CA ASN A 26 -5.71 -10.89 21.67
C ASN A 26 -4.77 -9.71 21.96
N PHE A 27 -3.75 -9.49 21.12
CA PHE A 27 -2.93 -8.29 21.19
C PHE A 27 -3.68 -7.11 20.57
N THR A 28 -3.59 -5.96 21.23
CA THR A 28 -4.03 -4.68 20.64
C THR A 28 -2.94 -4.14 19.72
N VAL A 29 -3.31 -3.83 18.47
CA VAL A 29 -2.37 -3.44 17.42
C VAL A 29 -2.73 -2.10 16.82
N ALA A 30 -1.77 -1.17 16.75
CA ALA A 30 -1.86 0.02 15.92
C ALA A 30 -1.15 -0.24 14.57
N MET A 31 -1.91 -0.16 13.49
CA MET A 31 -1.38 -0.21 12.12
C MET A 31 -1.32 1.19 11.55
N ILE A 32 -0.14 1.64 11.12
CA ILE A 32 0.08 2.98 10.56
C ILE A 32 0.39 2.85 9.07
N GLU A 33 -0.33 3.58 8.22
CA GLU A 33 -0.05 3.68 6.78
C GLU A 33 -0.14 5.13 6.32
N ARG A 34 0.88 5.62 5.61
CA ARG A 34 0.95 7.03 5.21
C ARG A 34 -0.07 7.42 4.13
N SER A 35 -0.59 6.46 3.37
CA SER A 35 -1.49 6.72 2.24
C SER A 35 -2.63 5.72 2.19
N ASP A 36 -3.86 6.23 2.11
CA ASP A 36 -5.07 5.44 1.88
C ASP A 36 -5.04 4.67 0.56
N LYS A 37 -4.21 5.10 -0.40
CA LYS A 37 -3.98 4.44 -1.68
C LYS A 37 -3.01 3.25 -1.59
N MET A 38 -2.40 3.02 -0.42
CA MET A 38 -1.37 2.00 -0.24
C MET A 38 -1.76 0.87 0.71
N TYR A 39 -3.02 0.79 1.16
CA TYR A 39 -3.48 -0.34 1.96
C TYR A 39 -3.28 -1.67 1.24
N GLY A 40 -2.57 -2.59 1.89
CA GLY A 40 -2.14 -3.85 1.30
C GLY A 40 -0.75 -3.83 0.68
N GLY A 41 -0.12 -2.64 0.61
CA GLY A 41 1.27 -2.43 0.19
C GLY A 41 1.50 -2.53 -1.31
N THR A 42 2.77 -2.51 -1.69
CA THR A 42 3.27 -2.45 -3.08
C THR A 42 2.72 -3.57 -3.98
N CYS A 43 2.58 -4.78 -3.46
CA CYS A 43 2.11 -5.91 -4.26
C CYS A 43 0.70 -5.68 -4.83
N ILE A 44 -0.20 -5.11 -4.04
CA ILE A 44 -1.59 -4.86 -4.45
C ILE A 44 -1.68 -3.60 -5.30
N ASN A 45 -0.99 -2.54 -4.91
CA ASN A 45 -1.25 -1.21 -5.44
C ASN A 45 -0.36 -0.83 -6.62
N ILE A 46 0.86 -1.37 -6.69
CA ILE A 46 1.88 -0.93 -7.65
C ILE A 46 2.42 -2.08 -8.50
N GLY A 47 2.76 -3.22 -7.89
CA GLY A 47 3.55 -4.27 -8.53
C GLY A 47 2.74 -5.45 -9.03
N CYS A 48 2.55 -6.45 -8.17
CA CYS A 48 2.10 -7.78 -8.57
C CYS A 48 0.71 -7.80 -9.22
N ILE A 49 -0.28 -7.19 -8.58
CA ILE A 49 -1.68 -7.25 -9.03
C ILE A 49 -1.90 -6.39 -10.29
N PRO A 50 -1.48 -5.12 -10.33
CA PRO A 50 -1.59 -4.32 -11.56
C PRO A 50 -0.95 -5.00 -12.76
N THR A 51 0.28 -5.48 -12.61
CA THR A 51 1.03 -6.16 -13.68
C THR A 51 0.32 -7.42 -14.15
N LYS A 52 -0.09 -8.30 -13.22
CA LYS A 52 -0.77 -9.55 -13.58
C LYS A 52 -2.11 -9.31 -14.26
N THR A 53 -2.86 -8.29 -13.84
CA THR A 53 -4.14 -7.93 -14.47
C THR A 53 -3.92 -7.47 -15.90
N LEU A 54 -2.92 -6.61 -16.15
CA LEU A 54 -2.59 -6.14 -17.50
C LEU A 54 -2.06 -7.26 -18.40
N ILE A 55 -1.18 -8.13 -17.88
CA ILE A 55 -0.67 -9.30 -18.62
C ILE A 55 -1.82 -10.25 -18.98
N HIS A 56 -2.75 -10.48 -18.06
CA HIS A 56 -3.93 -11.31 -18.35
C HIS A 56 -4.77 -10.70 -19.48
N SER A 57 -5.06 -9.40 -19.42
CA SER A 57 -5.77 -8.71 -20.49
C SER A 57 -5.01 -8.79 -21.82
N ALA A 58 -3.69 -8.59 -21.81
CA ALA A 58 -2.87 -8.67 -23.02
C ALA A 58 -2.93 -10.05 -23.68
N LYS A 59 -2.99 -11.13 -22.91
CA LYS A 59 -3.14 -12.51 -23.44
C LYS A 59 -4.50 -12.76 -24.11
N LEU A 60 -5.53 -12.01 -23.75
CA LEU A 60 -6.87 -12.12 -24.30
C LEU A 60 -7.11 -11.14 -25.46
N ALA A 61 -6.13 -10.29 -25.76
CA ALA A 61 -6.27 -9.29 -26.82
C ALA A 61 -6.29 -9.95 -28.20
N ASP A 62 -7.21 -9.48 -29.06
CA ASP A 62 -7.24 -9.86 -30.48
C ASP A 62 -6.07 -9.20 -31.22
N THR A 63 -5.11 -10.01 -31.67
CA THR A 63 -3.94 -9.55 -32.41
C THR A 63 -4.28 -9.07 -33.82
N SER A 64 -5.40 -9.53 -34.39
CA SER A 64 -5.89 -9.15 -35.71
C SER A 64 -6.74 -7.87 -35.70
N ALA A 65 -7.16 -7.39 -34.55
CA ALA A 65 -7.98 -6.18 -34.41
C ALA A 65 -7.33 -4.93 -34.99
N SER A 66 -8.14 -3.98 -35.45
CA SER A 66 -7.67 -2.67 -35.93
C SER A 66 -6.95 -1.89 -34.80
N TRP A 67 -6.16 -0.89 -35.21
CA TRP A 67 -5.46 -0.02 -34.25
C TRP A 67 -6.43 0.68 -33.28
N GLU A 68 -7.57 1.12 -33.76
CA GLU A 68 -8.60 1.77 -32.93
C GLU A 68 -9.20 0.81 -31.91
N GLN A 69 -9.52 -0.40 -32.32
CA GLN A 69 -10.00 -1.46 -31.42
C GLN A 69 -8.96 -1.84 -30.35
N LYS A 70 -7.67 -1.94 -30.75
CA LYS A 70 -6.57 -2.19 -29.80
C LYS A 70 -6.44 -1.07 -28.76
N ARG A 71 -6.57 0.19 -29.18
CA ARG A 71 -6.55 1.34 -28.25
C ARG A 71 -7.74 1.32 -27.28
N ALA A 72 -8.94 1.01 -27.77
CA ALA A 72 -10.13 0.90 -26.95
C ALA A 72 -9.97 -0.23 -25.90
N TYR A 73 -9.52 -1.39 -26.35
CA TYR A 73 -9.25 -2.53 -25.46
C TYR A 73 -8.18 -2.23 -24.41
N TYR A 74 -7.11 -1.52 -24.77
CA TYR A 74 -6.10 -1.09 -23.81
C TYR A 74 -6.68 -0.19 -22.72
N ARG A 75 -7.50 0.80 -23.09
CA ARG A 75 -8.19 1.67 -22.10
C ARG A 75 -9.08 0.85 -21.15
N GLN A 76 -9.84 -0.09 -21.71
CA GLN A 76 -10.66 -1.01 -20.91
C GLN A 76 -9.81 -1.86 -19.95
N SER A 77 -8.67 -2.35 -20.40
CA SER A 77 -7.74 -3.13 -19.60
C SER A 77 -7.15 -2.32 -18.42
N VAL A 78 -6.84 -1.04 -18.67
CA VAL A 78 -6.38 -0.12 -17.62
C VAL A 78 -7.50 0.15 -16.61
N ALA A 79 -8.72 0.41 -17.08
CA ALA A 79 -9.88 0.58 -16.18
C ALA A 79 -10.11 -0.67 -15.32
N ARG A 80 -10.06 -1.86 -15.93
CA ARG A 80 -10.16 -3.13 -15.20
C ARG A 80 -9.08 -3.31 -14.14
N LYS A 81 -7.84 -2.92 -14.46
CA LYS A 81 -6.72 -2.95 -13.50
C LYS A 81 -7.03 -2.05 -12.30
N GLU A 82 -7.55 -0.84 -12.52
CA GLU A 82 -7.93 0.08 -11.43
C GLU A 82 -9.06 -0.47 -10.55
N GLU A 83 -10.08 -1.07 -11.15
CA GLU A 83 -11.17 -1.73 -10.41
C GLU A 83 -10.65 -2.82 -9.48
N VAL A 84 -9.84 -3.74 -10.02
CA VAL A 84 -9.27 -4.86 -9.26
C VAL A 84 -8.39 -4.35 -8.13
N THR A 85 -7.54 -3.37 -8.41
CA THR A 85 -6.64 -2.79 -7.40
C THR A 85 -7.43 -2.09 -6.29
N SER A 86 -8.42 -1.28 -6.65
CA SER A 86 -9.26 -0.55 -5.68
C SER A 86 -10.07 -1.51 -4.81
N PHE A 87 -10.67 -2.53 -5.41
CA PHE A 87 -11.41 -3.57 -4.67
C PHE A 87 -10.51 -4.28 -3.65
N LEU A 88 -9.33 -4.72 -4.06
CA LEU A 88 -8.40 -5.42 -3.18
C LEU A 88 -7.83 -4.52 -2.09
N ARG A 89 -7.58 -3.24 -2.38
CA ARG A 89 -7.17 -2.23 -1.40
C ARG A 89 -8.20 -2.08 -0.30
N GLN A 90 -9.46 -1.86 -0.67
CA GLN A 90 -10.57 -1.75 0.27
C GLN A 90 -10.77 -3.04 1.08
N LYS A 91 -10.71 -4.20 0.43
CA LYS A 91 -10.79 -5.49 1.12
C LYS A 91 -9.68 -5.66 2.16
N ASN A 92 -8.44 -5.28 1.83
CA ASN A 92 -7.33 -5.33 2.78
C ASN A 92 -7.52 -4.38 3.95
N TYR A 93 -8.01 -3.16 3.71
CA TYR A 93 -8.33 -2.22 4.76
C TYR A 93 -9.37 -2.80 5.72
N ARG A 94 -10.53 -3.23 5.21
CA ARG A 94 -11.61 -3.81 6.01
C ARG A 94 -11.19 -5.03 6.81
N ASN A 95 -10.39 -5.91 6.23
CA ASN A 95 -9.89 -7.10 6.93
C ASN A 95 -9.12 -6.78 8.23
N LEU A 96 -8.54 -5.59 8.35
CA LEU A 96 -7.89 -5.15 9.58
C LEU A 96 -8.78 -4.21 10.38
N SER A 97 -9.38 -3.19 9.74
CA SER A 97 -10.18 -2.17 10.45
C SER A 97 -11.43 -2.73 11.12
N ASP A 98 -12.00 -3.83 10.58
CA ASP A 98 -13.17 -4.47 11.17
C ASP A 98 -12.81 -5.38 12.38
N ASN A 99 -11.52 -5.58 12.65
CA ASN A 99 -11.07 -6.34 13.81
C ASN A 99 -10.99 -5.41 15.05
N PRO A 100 -11.70 -5.72 16.16
CA PRO A 100 -11.74 -4.85 17.33
C PRO A 100 -10.37 -4.65 18.01
N ASN A 101 -9.43 -5.56 17.78
CA ASN A 101 -8.08 -5.47 18.34
C ASN A 101 -7.10 -4.69 17.44
N ILE A 102 -7.54 -4.20 16.27
CA ILE A 102 -6.67 -3.47 15.35
C ILE A 102 -7.23 -2.07 15.12
N THR A 103 -6.40 -1.05 15.34
CA THR A 103 -6.71 0.32 14.94
C THR A 103 -5.82 0.72 13.77
N VAL A 104 -6.43 1.11 12.66
CA VAL A 104 -5.70 1.60 11.48
C VAL A 104 -5.64 3.12 11.53
N TYR A 105 -4.42 3.66 11.45
CA TYR A 105 -4.13 5.09 11.37
C TYR A 105 -3.60 5.44 9.97
N THR A 106 -4.26 6.39 9.31
CA THR A 106 -3.78 6.93 8.03
C THR A 106 -2.96 8.18 8.28
N GLY A 107 -1.65 8.03 8.26
CA GLY A 107 -0.72 9.11 8.57
C GLY A 107 0.74 8.65 8.53
N THR A 108 1.64 9.60 8.68
CA THR A 108 3.09 9.34 8.74
C THR A 108 3.51 9.07 10.17
N GLY A 109 4.05 7.88 10.41
CA GLY A 109 4.63 7.49 11.70
C GLY A 109 6.09 7.90 11.81
N SER A 110 6.47 8.51 12.92
CA SER A 110 7.85 8.91 13.26
C SER A 110 8.17 8.56 14.71
N PHE A 111 9.37 8.05 14.97
CA PHE A 111 9.82 7.81 16.33
C PHE A 111 10.06 9.14 17.05
N VAL A 112 9.52 9.27 18.26
CA VAL A 112 9.79 10.39 19.18
C VAL A 112 10.37 9.91 20.52
N GLY A 113 10.49 8.60 20.67
CA GLY A 113 11.11 7.90 21.79
C GLY A 113 11.36 6.44 21.41
N PRO A 114 11.99 5.65 22.30
CA PRO A 114 12.31 4.25 22.01
C PRO A 114 11.07 3.37 21.87
N ASP A 115 9.98 3.72 22.52
CA ASP A 115 8.70 3.00 22.55
C ASP A 115 7.52 3.87 22.15
N VAL A 116 7.78 5.11 21.62
CA VAL A 116 6.75 6.08 21.26
C VAL A 116 6.86 6.47 19.79
N VAL A 117 5.74 6.33 19.09
CA VAL A 117 5.57 6.77 17.70
C VAL A 117 4.55 7.90 17.64
N GLU A 118 4.96 9.01 17.04
CA GLU A 118 4.06 10.09 16.66
C GLU A 118 3.47 9.77 15.29
N VAL A 119 2.14 9.91 15.17
CA VAL A 119 1.42 9.73 13.91
C VAL A 119 0.83 11.06 13.50
N ARG A 120 1.32 11.61 12.39
CA ARG A 120 0.82 12.84 11.79
C ARG A 120 -0.22 12.48 10.73
N MET A 121 -1.46 12.76 11.04
CA MET A 121 -2.63 12.60 10.15
C MET A 121 -3.01 13.95 9.52
N ALA A 122 -4.02 13.97 8.65
CA ALA A 122 -4.44 15.19 7.96
C ALA A 122 -4.97 16.26 8.93
N GLU A 123 -5.71 15.86 9.96
CA GLU A 123 -6.41 16.79 10.88
C GLU A 123 -5.76 16.86 12.26
N GLU A 124 -5.02 15.85 12.66
CA GLU A 124 -4.43 15.79 14.00
C GLU A 124 -3.08 15.07 14.01
N THR A 125 -2.33 15.31 15.08
CA THR A 125 -1.12 14.56 15.40
C THR A 125 -1.31 13.88 16.75
N ILE A 126 -1.06 12.59 16.83
CA ILE A 126 -1.22 11.80 18.05
C ILE A 126 0.05 11.03 18.38
N GLN A 127 0.20 10.64 19.64
CA GLN A 127 1.29 9.79 20.07
C GLN A 127 0.75 8.43 20.53
N LEU A 128 1.40 7.38 20.05
CA LEU A 128 1.14 5.99 20.34
C LEU A 128 2.35 5.40 21.05
N GLN A 129 2.10 4.56 22.05
CA GLN A 129 3.14 3.86 22.79
C GLN A 129 2.93 2.35 22.70
N ALA A 130 4.01 1.59 22.44
CA ALA A 130 4.02 0.13 22.52
C ALA A 130 5.40 -0.38 22.86
N GLN A 131 5.46 -1.54 23.53
CA GLN A 131 6.74 -2.24 23.78
C GLN A 131 7.34 -2.85 22.51
N GLN A 132 6.50 -3.17 21.53
CA GLN A 132 6.91 -3.78 20.26
C GLN A 132 6.54 -2.87 19.10
N ILE A 133 7.55 -2.43 18.35
CA ILE A 133 7.36 -1.61 17.16
C ILE A 133 8.00 -2.30 15.97
N PHE A 134 7.20 -2.53 14.92
CA PHE A 134 7.63 -3.21 13.71
C PHE A 134 7.69 -2.21 12.55
N VAL A 135 8.86 -2.08 11.93
CA VAL A 135 9.07 -1.20 10.76
C VAL A 135 8.92 -2.05 9.50
N ASN A 136 7.84 -1.79 8.74
CA ASN A 136 7.48 -2.51 7.52
C ASN A 136 7.20 -1.53 6.38
N THR A 137 8.00 -0.47 6.29
CA THR A 137 7.81 0.66 5.38
C THR A 137 8.11 0.35 3.91
N GLY A 138 8.74 -0.81 3.64
CA GLY A 138 9.07 -1.24 2.28
C GLY A 138 10.29 -0.52 1.71
N ALA A 139 10.27 -0.34 0.38
CA ALA A 139 11.33 0.30 -0.37
C ALA A 139 10.75 1.28 -1.40
N GLU A 140 11.53 2.27 -1.77
CA GLU A 140 11.22 3.26 -2.79
C GLU A 140 12.27 3.20 -3.91
N THR A 141 11.86 3.51 -5.14
CA THR A 141 12.76 3.53 -6.28
C THR A 141 13.77 4.67 -6.14
N ILE A 142 15.04 4.34 -6.19
CA ILE A 142 16.11 5.33 -6.23
C ILE A 142 16.28 5.82 -7.68
N ILE A 143 16.15 7.11 -7.90
CA ILE A 143 16.48 7.74 -9.17
C ILE A 143 17.97 8.05 -9.16
N PRO A 144 18.80 7.40 -10.02
CA PRO A 144 20.23 7.66 -10.03
C PRO A 144 20.51 9.10 -10.51
N PRO A 145 21.62 9.72 -10.03
CA PRO A 145 21.99 11.09 -10.40
C PRO A 145 22.61 11.14 -11.81
N ILE A 146 21.88 10.66 -12.81
CA ILE A 146 22.29 10.70 -14.22
C ILE A 146 21.62 11.90 -14.87
N GLY A 147 22.41 12.73 -15.58
CA GLY A 147 21.89 13.91 -16.28
C GLY A 147 20.78 13.52 -17.27
N GLY A 148 19.65 14.23 -17.23
CA GLY A 148 18.51 14.02 -18.10
C GLY A 148 17.54 12.87 -17.69
N VAL A 149 17.78 12.18 -16.57
CA VAL A 149 16.84 11.17 -16.06
C VAL A 149 15.77 11.80 -15.19
N LYS A 150 16.18 12.64 -14.25
CA LYS A 150 15.24 13.35 -13.38
C LYS A 150 14.41 14.32 -14.23
N ASP A 151 13.11 14.34 -14.00
CA ASP A 151 12.13 15.19 -14.69
C ASP A 151 11.95 14.88 -16.20
N ASN A 152 12.48 13.76 -16.68
CA ASN A 152 12.25 13.31 -18.05
C ASN A 152 10.92 12.52 -18.13
N PRO A 153 9.91 12.98 -18.91
CA PRO A 153 8.61 12.32 -18.97
C PRO A 153 8.65 10.92 -19.61
N LYS A 154 9.76 10.55 -20.26
CA LYS A 154 10.00 9.22 -20.84
C LYS A 154 10.80 8.30 -19.91
N ALA A 155 11.41 8.83 -18.84
CA ALA A 155 12.11 8.04 -17.85
C ALA A 155 11.13 7.67 -16.74
N VAL A 156 10.69 6.43 -16.72
CA VAL A 156 9.72 5.92 -15.73
C VAL A 156 10.32 4.79 -14.94
N SER A 157 9.88 4.65 -13.70
CA SER A 157 10.17 3.47 -12.90
C SER A 157 9.08 2.41 -13.10
N TYR A 158 9.29 1.21 -12.58
CA TYR A 158 8.28 0.16 -12.58
C TYR A 158 6.96 0.57 -11.90
N THR A 159 6.98 1.60 -11.08
CA THR A 159 5.83 2.10 -10.31
C THR A 159 4.98 3.13 -11.06
N HIS A 160 5.26 3.37 -12.32
CA HIS A 160 4.54 4.36 -13.16
C HIS A 160 3.54 3.71 -14.10
#